data_df197bb5d7e04e2dd4652a51ad867e39
#
_entry.id   df197bb5d7e04e2dd4652a51ad867e39
#
_cell.length_a   1.000
_cell.length_b   1.000
_cell.length_c   1.000
_cell.angle_alpha   90.00
_cell.angle_beta   90.00
_cell.angle_gamma   90.00
#
_symmetry.space_group_name_H-M   'P 1'
#
loop_
_entity.id
_entity.type
_entity.pdbx_description
1 polymer ?
#
loop_
_entity_poly.entity_id
_entity_poly.type
_entity_poly.pdbx_seq_one_letter_code
_entity_poly.pdbx_strand_id
1 'polypeptide(L)'
;MMLAKEADQTNKKQVIVIGGGFAGLQLVRNLDSRFFNVLLIDKINHHQFQPLFYQVATSQIEPASISFPFRNIFKSRSHIQIRMAEMLKVNPDQQSISTTIGDFNYDYLILATGCRTNYFGNSRIQKNAFSLKTTYQSITIRNHILTTFEKVIAAPKEDRVRMLNLTIVGAGPTGVELAGAFAEIKKEILPKDYHDIDLSKFTIRLVEGSNHVLNNMSKASGEAAEKYLKEMGVVLLKNTFVKDYDGENLTLSSGETIKSATVIWAAGVTGRKTEGIPADVITRGNRIVVDRQSKVQGFDNIFAVGDIAYMETPDYPNGHPQVANVAINQARLLARNLKSLLQQKPVADYKYKDRGSMATIGRNKAVVDLPFMKFKGYLAWLVWMFLHLMLILSVRNRLVIFINWAWLYVTKNTSLRLILTSGKRFHDNQ
;
A
#
# COMPACT_ATOMS: atom_id res chain seq x y z
N MET A 1 -40.64 -3.53 25.99
CA MET A 1 -39.57 -4.07 25.14
C MET A 1 -38.78 -2.97 24.38
N MET A 2 -39.37 -1.80 24.04
CA MET A 2 -38.62 -0.64 23.46
C MET A 2 -37.74 0.10 24.48
N LEU A 3 -38.20 0.30 25.72
CA LEU A 3 -37.43 1.00 26.77
C LEU A 3 -36.16 0.27 27.24
N ALA A 4 -36.10 -1.08 27.11
CA ALA A 4 -34.91 -1.86 27.44
C ALA A 4 -33.80 -1.75 26.37
N LYS A 5 -34.13 -1.36 25.11
CA LYS A 5 -33.14 -1.14 24.05
C LYS A 5 -32.45 0.23 24.14
N GLU A 6 -33.10 1.24 24.68
CA GLU A 6 -32.51 2.57 24.85
C GLU A 6 -31.55 2.64 26.04
N ALA A 7 -31.84 1.92 27.14
CA ALA A 7 -30.96 1.86 28.30
C ALA A 7 -29.61 1.17 28.04
N ASP A 8 -29.56 0.27 27.06
CA ASP A 8 -28.31 -0.46 26.69
C ASP A 8 -27.36 0.34 25.77
N GLN A 9 -27.81 1.45 25.16
CA GLN A 9 -26.99 2.33 24.34
C GLN A 9 -26.18 3.37 25.14
N THR A 10 -26.61 3.70 26.35
CA THR A 10 -26.02 4.77 27.16
C THR A 10 -24.69 4.38 27.85
N ASN A 11 -24.31 3.10 27.85
CA ASN A 11 -23.13 2.62 28.59
C ASN A 11 -21.97 2.14 27.70
N LYS A 12 -22.09 2.26 26.36
CA LYS A 12 -21.04 1.82 25.44
C LYS A 12 -20.04 2.92 25.20
N LYS A 13 -18.75 2.53 25.21
CA LYS A 13 -17.64 3.46 24.94
C LYS A 13 -17.58 3.83 23.46
N GLN A 14 -17.41 5.11 23.18
CA GLN A 14 -17.23 5.63 21.82
C GLN A 14 -15.79 5.44 21.39
N VAL A 15 -15.58 4.59 20.37
CA VAL A 15 -14.27 4.36 19.77
C VAL A 15 -14.21 5.03 18.40
N ILE A 16 -13.25 5.94 18.22
CA ILE A 16 -12.97 6.51 16.89
C ILE A 16 -11.74 5.83 16.31
N VAL A 17 -11.86 5.33 15.09
CA VAL A 17 -10.76 4.71 14.33
C VAL A 17 -10.47 5.53 13.09
N ILE A 18 -9.25 6.06 13.00
CA ILE A 18 -8.79 6.86 11.87
C ILE A 18 -7.99 5.99 10.91
N GLY A 19 -8.56 5.74 9.73
CA GLY A 19 -7.97 4.91 8.69
C GLY A 19 -8.55 3.50 8.64
N GLY A 20 -9.08 3.10 7.47
CA GLY A 20 -9.65 1.78 7.18
C GLY A 20 -8.70 0.84 6.43
N GLY A 21 -7.38 1.01 6.60
CA GLY A 21 -6.36 0.10 6.09
C GLY A 21 -6.39 -1.26 6.78
N PHE A 22 -5.30 -2.05 6.66
CA PHE A 22 -5.23 -3.38 7.28
C PHE A 22 -5.47 -3.36 8.79
N ALA A 23 -4.85 -2.42 9.52
CA ALA A 23 -5.00 -2.31 10.96
C ALA A 23 -6.42 -1.87 11.35
N GLY A 24 -6.89 -0.73 10.83
CA GLY A 24 -8.18 -0.16 11.20
C GLY A 24 -9.34 -1.09 10.85
N LEU A 25 -9.34 -1.68 9.65
CA LEU A 25 -10.35 -2.68 9.26
C LEU A 25 -10.39 -3.85 10.24
N GLN A 26 -9.22 -4.42 10.60
CA GLN A 26 -9.17 -5.55 11.53
C GLN A 26 -9.61 -5.15 12.94
N LEU A 27 -9.25 -3.96 13.40
CA LEU A 27 -9.69 -3.45 14.70
C LEU A 27 -11.22 -3.36 14.75
N VAL A 28 -11.82 -2.62 13.80
CA VAL A 28 -13.28 -2.42 13.72
C VAL A 28 -14.03 -3.75 13.63
N ARG A 29 -13.48 -4.74 12.91
CA ARG A 29 -14.08 -6.08 12.81
C ARG A 29 -14.07 -6.87 14.12
N ASN A 30 -13.13 -6.59 15.03
CA ASN A 30 -12.91 -7.36 16.25
C ASN A 30 -13.38 -6.63 17.52
N LEU A 31 -13.80 -5.36 17.45
CA LEU A 31 -14.41 -4.66 18.57
C LEU A 31 -15.78 -5.26 18.90
N ASP A 32 -15.98 -5.54 20.19
CA ASP A 32 -17.20 -6.20 20.69
C ASP A 32 -18.35 -5.19 20.81
N SER A 33 -19.41 -5.39 20.04
CA SER A 33 -20.60 -4.51 19.97
C SER A 33 -21.34 -4.33 21.30
N ARG A 34 -21.10 -5.19 22.28
CA ARG A 34 -21.67 -5.06 23.63
C ARG A 34 -21.03 -3.92 24.43
N PHE A 35 -19.78 -3.58 24.13
CA PHE A 35 -18.99 -2.60 24.89
C PHE A 35 -18.71 -1.32 24.10
N PHE A 36 -18.75 -1.37 22.75
CA PHE A 36 -18.27 -0.27 21.92
C PHE A 36 -19.27 0.15 20.85
N ASN A 37 -19.43 1.47 20.72
CA ASN A 37 -19.88 2.12 19.49
C ASN A 37 -18.65 2.58 18.71
N VAL A 38 -18.61 2.33 17.42
CA VAL A 38 -17.43 2.55 16.59
C VAL A 38 -17.73 3.57 15.50
N LEU A 39 -16.88 4.60 15.40
CA LEU A 39 -16.85 5.53 14.28
C LEU A 39 -15.57 5.29 13.48
N LEU A 40 -15.70 4.74 12.27
CA LEU A 40 -14.60 4.62 11.31
C LEU A 40 -14.56 5.86 10.43
N ILE A 41 -13.44 6.57 10.44
CA ILE A 41 -13.19 7.72 9.58
C ILE A 41 -12.04 7.40 8.61
N ASP A 42 -12.27 7.58 7.32
CA ASP A 42 -11.25 7.44 6.28
C ASP A 42 -11.50 8.47 5.17
N LYS A 43 -10.43 8.89 4.47
CA LYS A 43 -10.51 9.80 3.33
C LYS A 43 -11.24 9.21 2.12
N ILE A 44 -11.30 7.88 2.05
CA ILE A 44 -11.94 7.12 1.00
C ILE A 44 -13.01 6.19 1.59
N ASN A 45 -13.94 5.73 0.77
CA ASN A 45 -15.08 4.94 1.22
C ASN A 45 -14.83 3.42 1.21
N HIS A 46 -13.60 2.97 0.96
CA HIS A 46 -13.30 1.55 0.75
C HIS A 46 -11.94 1.13 1.31
N HIS A 47 -11.85 -0.13 1.73
CA HIS A 47 -10.59 -0.79 2.02
C HIS A 47 -9.88 -1.18 0.72
N GLN A 48 -8.56 -1.09 0.68
CA GLN A 48 -7.73 -1.41 -0.46
C GLN A 48 -6.75 -2.53 -0.13
N PHE A 49 -6.67 -3.54 -1.01
CA PHE A 49 -5.70 -4.62 -0.87
C PHE A 49 -4.39 -4.26 -1.56
N GLN A 50 -3.53 -3.55 -0.84
CA GLN A 50 -2.29 -2.95 -1.35
C GLN A 50 -1.32 -3.91 -2.06
N PRO A 51 -1.15 -5.19 -1.66
CA PRO A 51 -0.20 -6.09 -2.31
C PRO A 51 -0.44 -6.29 -3.81
N LEU A 52 -1.65 -6.02 -4.31
CA LEU A 52 -1.99 -6.17 -5.73
C LEU A 52 -2.08 -4.86 -6.51
N PHE A 53 -1.65 -3.73 -5.95
CA PHE A 53 -1.63 -2.45 -6.66
C PHE A 53 -0.81 -2.48 -7.95
N TYR A 54 0.33 -3.17 -7.94
CA TYR A 54 1.16 -3.30 -9.13
C TYR A 54 0.41 -4.00 -10.28
N GLN A 55 -0.47 -4.96 -9.99
CA GLN A 55 -1.27 -5.65 -11.00
C GLN A 55 -2.35 -4.74 -11.61
N VAL A 56 -2.92 -3.83 -10.84
CA VAL A 56 -3.81 -2.79 -11.38
C VAL A 56 -3.01 -1.81 -12.25
N ALA A 57 -1.84 -1.36 -11.80
CA ALA A 57 -0.97 -0.46 -12.55
C ALA A 57 -0.47 -1.05 -13.87
N THR A 58 -0.45 -2.37 -13.97
CA THR A 58 -0.04 -3.14 -15.16
C THR A 58 -1.20 -3.81 -15.91
N SER A 59 -2.43 -3.38 -15.67
CA SER A 59 -3.65 -3.87 -16.35
C SER A 59 -3.90 -5.38 -16.21
N GLN A 60 -3.38 -6.04 -15.18
CA GLN A 60 -3.56 -7.49 -14.97
C GLN A 60 -4.88 -7.82 -14.25
N ILE A 61 -5.33 -6.92 -13.36
CA ILE A 61 -6.59 -7.06 -12.62
C ILE A 61 -7.37 -5.75 -12.58
N GLU A 62 -8.67 -5.86 -12.34
CA GLU A 62 -9.56 -4.71 -12.19
C GLU A 62 -9.37 -4.01 -10.84
N PRO A 63 -9.41 -2.67 -10.79
CA PRO A 63 -9.36 -1.92 -9.53
C PRO A 63 -10.42 -2.34 -8.51
N ALA A 64 -11.64 -2.65 -8.99
CA ALA A 64 -12.77 -3.07 -8.16
C ALA A 64 -12.53 -4.44 -7.47
N SER A 65 -11.68 -5.28 -8.04
CA SER A 65 -11.38 -6.61 -7.48
C SER A 65 -10.58 -6.54 -6.18
N ILE A 66 -9.86 -5.43 -5.94
CA ILE A 66 -9.02 -5.20 -4.76
C ILE A 66 -9.50 -4.05 -3.87
N SER A 67 -10.67 -3.51 -4.16
CA SER A 67 -11.28 -2.39 -3.42
C SER A 67 -12.62 -2.81 -2.82
N PHE A 68 -12.78 -2.63 -1.50
CA PHE A 68 -13.90 -3.18 -0.76
C PHE A 68 -14.64 -2.06 -0.01
N PRO A 69 -15.83 -1.62 -0.46
CA PRO A 69 -16.58 -0.55 0.19
C PRO A 69 -16.86 -0.86 1.67
N PHE A 70 -16.51 0.03 2.58
CA PHE A 70 -16.69 -0.16 4.03
C PHE A 70 -18.16 -0.42 4.39
N ARG A 71 -19.10 0.29 3.76
CA ARG A 71 -20.52 0.09 4.00
C ARG A 71 -20.99 -1.31 3.61
N ASN A 72 -20.37 -1.94 2.61
CA ASN A 72 -20.66 -3.33 2.25
C ASN A 72 -20.05 -4.32 3.26
N ILE A 73 -18.82 -4.04 3.73
CA ILE A 73 -18.13 -4.88 4.72
C ILE A 73 -18.92 -4.91 6.05
N PHE A 74 -19.47 -3.77 6.46
CA PHE A 74 -20.10 -3.59 7.77
C PHE A 74 -21.64 -3.48 7.72
N LYS A 75 -22.30 -3.82 6.61
CA LYS A 75 -23.74 -3.64 6.39
C LYS A 75 -24.65 -4.26 7.48
N SER A 76 -24.21 -5.33 8.13
CA SER A 76 -24.96 -6.02 9.19
C SER A 76 -24.56 -5.61 10.61
N ARG A 77 -23.73 -4.56 10.77
CA ARG A 77 -23.18 -4.14 12.07
C ARG A 77 -23.61 -2.72 12.42
N SER A 78 -24.80 -2.58 13.03
CA SER A 78 -25.43 -1.29 13.34
C SER A 78 -24.65 -0.39 14.31
N HIS A 79 -23.78 -0.97 15.15
CA HIS A 79 -22.90 -0.24 16.09
C HIS A 79 -21.69 0.43 15.41
N ILE A 80 -21.49 0.20 14.10
CA ILE A 80 -20.39 0.78 13.33
C ILE A 80 -20.92 1.89 12.42
N GLN A 81 -20.49 3.09 12.67
CA GLN A 81 -20.72 4.25 11.80
C GLN A 81 -19.48 4.50 10.92
N ILE A 82 -19.70 4.98 9.70
CA ILE A 82 -18.64 5.27 8.74
C ILE A 82 -18.78 6.71 8.28
N ARG A 83 -17.69 7.46 8.31
CA ARG A 83 -17.62 8.82 7.73
C ARG A 83 -16.43 8.89 6.76
N MET A 84 -16.68 9.46 5.61
CA MET A 84 -15.64 9.80 4.64
C MET A 84 -15.16 11.22 4.96
N ALA A 85 -14.00 11.33 5.61
CA ALA A 85 -13.42 12.59 6.04
C ALA A 85 -11.91 12.47 6.26
N GLU A 86 -11.21 13.59 6.29
CA GLU A 86 -9.83 13.69 6.74
C GLU A 86 -9.78 14.20 8.18
N MET A 87 -9.02 13.50 9.04
CA MET A 87 -8.66 14.00 10.35
C MET A 87 -7.62 15.11 10.17
N LEU A 88 -7.89 16.28 10.71
CA LEU A 88 -7.01 17.45 10.65
C LEU A 88 -6.14 17.54 11.90
N LYS A 89 -6.73 17.32 13.08
CA LYS A 89 -6.06 17.48 14.38
C LYS A 89 -6.65 16.57 15.44
N VAL A 90 -5.83 16.13 16.37
CA VAL A 90 -6.25 15.52 17.65
C VAL A 90 -6.25 16.61 18.71
N ASN A 91 -7.31 16.68 19.52
CA ASN A 91 -7.45 17.60 20.66
C ASN A 91 -7.54 16.75 21.95
N PRO A 92 -6.40 16.31 22.52
CA PRO A 92 -6.38 15.34 23.62
C PRO A 92 -7.11 15.82 24.88
N ASP A 93 -6.93 17.10 25.28
CA ASP A 93 -7.54 17.67 26.49
C ASP A 93 -9.08 17.69 26.42
N GLN A 94 -9.63 17.80 25.20
CA GLN A 94 -11.06 17.80 24.94
C GLN A 94 -11.58 16.41 24.60
N GLN A 95 -10.72 15.40 24.52
CA GLN A 95 -11.01 14.06 24.04
C GLN A 95 -11.78 14.09 22.70
N SER A 96 -11.33 14.92 21.76
CA SER A 96 -11.97 15.12 20.46
C SER A 96 -10.97 15.12 19.32
N ILE A 97 -11.46 14.96 18.11
CA ILE A 97 -10.72 15.15 16.88
C ILE A 97 -11.43 16.18 16.00
N SER A 98 -10.67 17.01 15.29
CA SER A 98 -11.18 17.89 14.25
C SER A 98 -11.00 17.22 12.89
N THR A 99 -12.04 17.28 12.07
CA THR A 99 -12.07 16.69 10.73
C THR A 99 -12.58 17.68 9.69
N THR A 100 -12.50 17.32 8.41
CA THR A 100 -13.05 18.11 7.31
C THR A 100 -14.57 18.24 7.30
N ILE A 101 -15.28 17.54 8.19
CA ILE A 101 -16.75 17.54 8.31
C ILE A 101 -17.26 17.89 9.72
N GLY A 102 -16.39 18.42 10.57
CA GLY A 102 -16.69 18.78 11.95
C GLY A 102 -15.92 17.96 12.98
N ASP A 103 -16.20 18.21 14.25
CA ASP A 103 -15.52 17.59 15.38
C ASP A 103 -16.27 16.37 15.91
N PHE A 104 -15.52 15.42 16.49
CA PHE A 104 -16.07 14.19 17.06
C PHE A 104 -15.37 13.87 18.39
N ASN A 105 -16.16 13.60 19.43
CA ASN A 105 -15.67 13.19 20.74
C ASN A 105 -15.45 11.69 20.80
N TYR A 106 -14.48 11.25 21.60
CA TYR A 106 -14.14 9.85 21.81
C TYR A 106 -13.90 9.51 23.29
N ASP A 107 -14.18 8.27 23.66
CA ASP A 107 -13.60 7.65 24.85
C ASP A 107 -12.25 7.04 24.52
N TYR A 108 -12.11 6.43 23.32
CA TYR A 108 -10.86 5.88 22.81
C TYR A 108 -10.62 6.32 21.37
N LEU A 109 -9.42 6.83 21.10
CA LEU A 109 -8.96 7.20 19.75
C LEU A 109 -7.90 6.20 19.27
N ILE A 110 -8.10 5.65 18.08
CA ILE A 110 -7.15 4.75 17.46
C ILE A 110 -6.65 5.33 16.13
N LEU A 111 -5.36 5.62 16.08
CA LEU A 111 -4.66 6.11 14.91
C LEU A 111 -4.17 4.92 14.08
N ALA A 112 -4.83 4.64 12.95
CA ALA A 112 -4.50 3.57 12.00
C ALA A 112 -4.26 4.13 10.59
N THR A 113 -3.68 5.34 10.52
CA THR A 113 -3.51 6.15 9.30
C THR A 113 -2.48 5.60 8.32
N GLY A 114 -1.72 4.57 8.73
CA GLY A 114 -0.73 3.91 7.88
C GLY A 114 0.45 4.83 7.52
N CYS A 115 1.01 4.63 6.34
CA CYS A 115 2.14 5.39 5.83
C CYS A 115 1.84 5.99 4.46
N ARG A 116 2.69 6.95 4.05
CA ARG A 116 2.73 7.56 2.71
C ARG A 116 4.09 7.33 2.08
N THR A 117 4.21 7.59 0.79
CA THR A 117 5.49 7.56 0.08
C THR A 117 6.45 8.59 0.68
N ASN A 118 7.68 8.18 0.91
CA ASN A 118 8.77 9.05 1.37
C ASN A 118 9.59 9.54 0.18
N TYR A 119 9.58 10.84 -0.06
CA TYR A 119 10.37 11.50 -1.10
C TYR A 119 11.63 12.15 -0.54
N PHE A 120 11.99 11.83 0.72
CA PHE A 120 13.18 12.33 1.42
C PHE A 120 13.34 13.86 1.38
N GLY A 121 12.22 14.58 1.43
CA GLY A 121 12.19 16.05 1.40
C GLY A 121 12.31 16.68 0.01
N ASN A 122 12.46 15.89 -1.06
CA ASN A 122 12.55 16.42 -2.42
C ASN A 122 11.15 16.68 -3.01
N SER A 123 10.76 17.96 -3.04
CA SER A 123 9.47 18.41 -3.58
C SER A 123 9.34 18.24 -5.10
N ARG A 124 10.44 18.30 -5.85
CA ARG A 124 10.42 18.09 -7.32
C ARG A 124 10.11 16.65 -7.66
N ILE A 125 10.75 15.69 -6.98
CA ILE A 125 10.43 14.28 -7.11
C ILE A 125 8.97 14.04 -6.70
N GLN A 126 8.52 14.60 -5.57
CA GLN A 126 7.14 14.46 -5.09
C GLN A 126 6.10 14.95 -6.10
N LYS A 127 6.41 16.05 -6.80
CA LYS A 127 5.51 16.65 -7.81
C LYS A 127 5.45 15.81 -9.10
N ASN A 128 6.58 15.25 -9.53
CA ASN A 128 6.73 14.72 -10.88
C ASN A 128 6.74 13.18 -10.95
N ALA A 129 7.12 12.48 -9.87
CA ALA A 129 7.15 11.02 -9.86
C ALA A 129 5.80 10.43 -9.42
N PHE A 130 5.47 9.26 -9.97
CA PHE A 130 4.30 8.48 -9.56
C PHE A 130 4.59 7.70 -8.28
N SER A 131 3.61 7.61 -7.38
CA SER A 131 3.65 6.72 -6.23
C SER A 131 2.62 5.60 -6.34
N LEU A 132 2.78 4.52 -5.58
CA LEU A 132 1.90 3.35 -5.64
C LEU A 132 1.43 2.96 -4.24
N LYS A 133 0.54 3.78 -3.65
CA LYS A 133 0.00 3.59 -2.30
C LYS A 133 -1.54 3.56 -2.25
N THR A 134 -2.21 3.77 -3.38
CA THR A 134 -3.67 3.73 -3.48
C THR A 134 -4.11 3.14 -4.80
N THR A 135 -5.35 2.62 -4.86
CA THR A 135 -5.98 2.16 -6.10
C THR A 135 -6.02 3.26 -7.16
N TYR A 136 -6.28 4.51 -6.73
CA TYR A 136 -6.27 5.66 -7.64
C TYR A 136 -4.90 5.87 -8.28
N GLN A 137 -3.83 5.81 -7.50
CA GLN A 137 -2.45 5.94 -8.03
C GLN A 137 -2.10 4.79 -8.98
N SER A 138 -2.58 3.57 -8.70
CA SER A 138 -2.41 2.43 -9.62
C SER A 138 -3.08 2.70 -10.98
N ILE A 139 -4.31 3.22 -10.97
CA ILE A 139 -5.04 3.61 -12.17
C ILE A 139 -4.32 4.75 -12.90
N THR A 140 -3.80 5.73 -12.16
CA THR A 140 -3.06 6.86 -12.74
C THR A 140 -1.79 6.39 -13.46
N ILE A 141 -1.03 5.46 -12.86
CA ILE A 141 0.15 4.85 -13.50
C ILE A 141 -0.28 4.11 -14.77
N ARG A 142 -1.31 3.26 -14.69
CA ARG A 142 -1.83 2.54 -15.85
C ARG A 142 -2.21 3.47 -17.00
N ASN A 143 -3.03 4.47 -16.71
CA ASN A 143 -3.48 5.44 -17.70
C ASN A 143 -2.30 6.20 -18.31
N HIS A 144 -1.34 6.63 -17.49
CA HIS A 144 -0.15 7.33 -17.96
C HIS A 144 0.68 6.48 -18.92
N ILE A 145 0.95 5.22 -18.56
CA ILE A 145 1.72 4.28 -19.40
C ILE A 145 1.01 4.07 -20.76
N LEU A 146 -0.28 3.73 -20.74
CA LEU A 146 -1.04 3.51 -21.96
C LEU A 146 -1.09 4.77 -22.83
N THR A 147 -1.39 5.94 -22.22
CA THR A 147 -1.39 7.23 -22.96
C THR A 147 -0.01 7.57 -23.52
N THR A 148 1.08 7.18 -22.84
CA THR A 148 2.43 7.41 -23.32
C THR A 148 2.71 6.58 -24.57
N PHE A 149 2.30 5.32 -24.62
CA PHE A 149 2.42 4.48 -25.81
C PHE A 149 1.62 5.03 -26.98
N GLU A 150 0.37 5.49 -26.79
CA GLU A 150 -0.42 6.17 -27.83
C GLU A 150 0.30 7.41 -28.40
N LYS A 151 0.92 8.20 -27.52
CA LYS A 151 1.66 9.40 -27.93
C LYS A 151 2.97 9.11 -28.65
N VAL A 152 3.67 8.01 -28.31
CA VAL A 152 4.93 7.62 -28.97
C VAL A 152 4.75 7.45 -30.48
N ILE A 153 3.59 6.95 -30.93
CA ILE A 153 3.30 6.70 -32.35
C ILE A 153 3.47 8.00 -33.18
N ALA A 154 2.93 9.10 -32.68
CA ALA A 154 2.95 10.39 -33.35
C ALA A 154 4.13 11.31 -32.93
N ALA A 155 4.94 10.92 -31.95
CA ALA A 155 6.00 11.75 -31.41
C ALA A 155 7.21 11.86 -32.36
N PRO A 156 7.95 13.00 -32.38
CA PRO A 156 9.24 13.11 -33.01
C PRO A 156 10.24 12.07 -32.46
N LYS A 157 11.22 11.67 -33.29
CA LYS A 157 12.18 10.59 -32.88
C LYS A 157 12.98 10.95 -31.62
N GLU A 158 13.35 12.19 -31.44
CA GLU A 158 14.07 12.73 -30.27
C GLU A 158 13.28 12.57 -28.96
N ASP A 159 11.98 12.72 -29.00
CA ASP A 159 11.10 12.60 -27.82
C ASP A 159 10.79 11.13 -27.46
N ARG A 160 10.82 10.23 -28.44
CA ARG A 160 10.51 8.81 -28.23
C ARG A 160 11.44 8.14 -27.23
N VAL A 161 12.72 8.52 -27.17
CA VAL A 161 13.69 7.98 -26.22
C VAL A 161 13.24 8.22 -24.78
N ARG A 162 12.81 9.45 -24.47
CA ARG A 162 12.32 9.81 -23.14
C ARG A 162 11.03 9.05 -22.80
N MET A 163 10.11 8.98 -23.74
CA MET A 163 8.80 8.33 -23.57
C MET A 163 8.93 6.81 -23.40
N LEU A 164 9.91 6.18 -24.05
CA LEU A 164 10.22 4.76 -23.97
C LEU A 164 11.16 4.40 -22.80
N ASN A 165 11.35 5.30 -21.84
CA ASN A 165 12.09 5.04 -20.62
C ASN A 165 11.14 5.02 -19.42
N LEU A 166 11.01 3.85 -18.80
CA LEU A 166 10.31 3.64 -17.53
C LEU A 166 11.36 3.39 -16.44
N THR A 167 11.40 4.24 -15.42
CA THR A 167 12.31 4.08 -14.29
C THR A 167 11.53 3.84 -13.00
N ILE A 168 11.86 2.78 -12.30
CA ILE A 168 11.31 2.44 -10.98
C ILE A 168 12.41 2.67 -9.96
N VAL A 169 12.12 3.42 -8.90
CA VAL A 169 13.08 3.77 -7.85
C VAL A 169 12.73 3.05 -6.57
N GLY A 170 13.67 2.23 -6.09
CA GLY A 170 13.51 1.34 -4.93
C GLY A 170 13.24 -0.11 -5.33
N ALA A 171 14.17 -1.03 -4.98
CA ALA A 171 14.10 -2.45 -5.29
C ALA A 171 13.60 -3.31 -4.10
N GLY A 172 12.72 -2.77 -3.27
CA GLY A 172 11.88 -3.56 -2.36
C GLY A 172 10.82 -4.38 -3.13
N PRO A 173 9.96 -5.14 -2.42
CA PRO A 173 8.94 -6.00 -3.06
C PRO A 173 8.12 -5.26 -4.13
N THR A 174 7.58 -4.08 -3.82
CA THR A 174 6.77 -3.29 -4.75
C THR A 174 7.53 -2.96 -6.06
N GLY A 175 8.79 -2.51 -5.95
CA GLY A 175 9.59 -2.15 -7.13
C GLY A 175 9.96 -3.35 -7.98
N VAL A 176 10.30 -4.47 -7.34
CA VAL A 176 10.63 -5.74 -8.02
C VAL A 176 9.41 -6.30 -8.74
N GLU A 177 8.25 -6.32 -8.08
CA GLU A 177 6.97 -6.78 -8.67
C GLU A 177 6.52 -5.91 -9.84
N LEU A 178 6.64 -4.59 -9.73
CA LEU A 178 6.38 -3.66 -10.84
C LEU A 178 7.32 -3.88 -12.01
N ALA A 179 8.63 -3.98 -11.75
CA ALA A 179 9.62 -4.15 -12.80
C ALA A 179 9.40 -5.45 -13.59
N GLY A 180 9.12 -6.55 -12.88
CA GLY A 180 8.79 -7.82 -13.47
C GLY A 180 7.49 -7.77 -14.28
N ALA A 181 6.44 -7.18 -13.74
CA ALA A 181 5.15 -7.06 -14.42
C ALA A 181 5.23 -6.20 -15.70
N PHE A 182 5.98 -5.08 -15.68
CA PHE A 182 6.20 -4.28 -16.89
C PHE A 182 7.09 -5.00 -17.91
N ALA A 183 8.05 -5.79 -17.46
CA ALA A 183 8.86 -6.62 -18.37
C ALA A 183 8.02 -7.69 -19.07
N GLU A 184 7.03 -8.28 -18.41
CA GLU A 184 6.06 -9.18 -19.04
C GLU A 184 5.19 -8.46 -20.05
N ILE A 185 4.68 -7.27 -19.74
CA ILE A 185 3.91 -6.45 -20.68
C ILE A 185 4.73 -6.13 -21.91
N LYS A 186 5.98 -5.70 -21.74
CA LYS A 186 6.93 -5.43 -22.83
C LYS A 186 7.09 -6.64 -23.76
N LYS A 187 7.20 -7.84 -23.19
CA LYS A 187 7.47 -9.06 -23.94
C LYS A 187 6.23 -9.66 -24.60
N GLU A 188 5.09 -9.69 -23.88
CA GLU A 188 3.96 -10.54 -24.26
C GLU A 188 2.77 -9.73 -24.83
N ILE A 189 2.63 -8.46 -24.46
CA ILE A 189 1.45 -7.64 -24.75
C ILE A 189 1.74 -6.55 -25.76
N LEU A 190 2.72 -5.67 -25.48
CA LEU A 190 3.00 -4.52 -26.32
C LEU A 190 3.30 -4.87 -27.80
N PRO A 191 4.00 -5.98 -28.13
CA PRO A 191 4.22 -6.34 -29.51
C PRO A 191 2.95 -6.66 -30.29
N LYS A 192 1.86 -7.02 -29.59
CA LYS A 192 0.57 -7.32 -30.22
C LYS A 192 -0.30 -6.07 -30.41
N ASP A 193 -0.08 -5.05 -29.59
CA ASP A 193 -0.88 -3.83 -29.59
C ASP A 193 -0.22 -2.71 -30.41
N TYR A 194 1.11 -2.64 -30.43
CA TYR A 194 1.88 -1.53 -30.99
C TYR A 194 2.92 -1.99 -32.00
N HIS A 195 2.47 -2.29 -33.21
CA HIS A 195 3.32 -2.77 -34.31
C HIS A 195 4.25 -1.68 -34.87
N ASP A 196 3.86 -0.40 -34.70
CA ASP A 196 4.58 0.76 -35.23
C ASP A 196 5.67 1.31 -34.28
N ILE A 197 5.82 0.67 -33.10
CA ILE A 197 6.80 1.10 -32.09
C ILE A 197 7.96 0.10 -32.02
N ASP A 198 9.19 0.61 -32.15
CA ASP A 198 10.38 -0.18 -31.90
C ASP A 198 10.54 -0.43 -30.38
N LEU A 199 9.94 -1.52 -29.90
CA LEU A 199 9.93 -1.92 -28.51
C LEU A 199 11.31 -2.36 -27.99
N SER A 200 12.32 -2.55 -28.85
CA SER A 200 13.70 -2.76 -28.39
C SER A 200 14.23 -1.56 -27.62
N LYS A 201 13.75 -0.35 -27.94
CA LYS A 201 14.08 0.91 -27.29
C LYS A 201 13.32 1.14 -25.98
N PHE A 202 12.24 0.39 -25.72
CA PHE A 202 11.54 0.49 -24.44
C PHE A 202 12.39 -0.10 -23.33
N THR A 203 12.91 0.75 -22.46
CA THR A 203 13.83 0.35 -21.38
C THR A 203 13.14 0.46 -20.03
N ILE A 204 13.16 -0.63 -19.28
CA ILE A 204 12.70 -0.68 -17.88
C ILE A 204 13.93 -0.69 -16.99
N ARG A 205 14.05 0.33 -16.14
CA ARG A 205 15.14 0.48 -15.18
C ARG A 205 14.63 0.34 -13.77
N LEU A 206 15.39 -0.38 -12.93
CA LEU A 206 15.16 -0.45 -11.49
C LEU A 206 16.39 0.10 -10.78
N VAL A 207 16.20 1.24 -10.09
CA VAL A 207 17.27 1.96 -9.38
C VAL A 207 17.18 1.63 -7.90
N GLU A 208 18.30 1.20 -7.29
CA GLU A 208 18.37 0.82 -5.88
C GLU A 208 19.62 1.41 -5.22
N GLY A 209 19.43 2.05 -4.07
CA GLY A 209 20.50 2.68 -3.30
C GLY A 209 21.48 1.69 -2.67
N SER A 210 21.04 0.47 -2.42
CA SER A 210 21.84 -0.58 -1.82
C SER A 210 22.46 -1.53 -2.88
N ASN A 211 23.30 -2.44 -2.41
CA ASN A 211 23.94 -3.44 -3.29
C ASN A 211 23.02 -4.64 -3.64
N HIS A 212 21.87 -4.75 -3.01
CA HIS A 212 20.99 -5.90 -3.18
C HIS A 212 19.55 -5.46 -3.45
N VAL A 213 18.83 -6.22 -4.28
CA VAL A 213 17.38 -6.13 -4.37
C VAL A 213 16.74 -6.94 -3.23
N LEU A 214 15.53 -6.59 -2.80
CA LEU A 214 14.80 -7.26 -1.73
C LEU A 214 15.59 -7.34 -0.41
N ASN A 215 16.20 -6.24 0.03
CA ASN A 215 17.07 -6.19 1.22
C ASN A 215 16.46 -6.76 2.51
N ASN A 216 15.13 -6.79 2.62
CA ASN A 216 14.41 -7.36 3.76
C ASN A 216 14.18 -8.88 3.64
N MET A 217 14.75 -9.51 2.61
CA MET A 217 14.69 -10.94 2.38
C MET A 217 16.09 -11.56 2.46
N SER A 218 16.18 -12.88 2.39
CA SER A 218 17.47 -13.55 2.40
C SER A 218 18.32 -13.19 1.17
N LYS A 219 19.64 -13.24 1.31
CA LYS A 219 20.59 -13.00 0.22
C LYS A 219 20.26 -13.88 -1.00
N ALA A 220 19.96 -15.16 -0.78
CA ALA A 220 19.61 -16.09 -1.85
C ALA A 220 18.34 -15.70 -2.61
N SER A 221 17.33 -15.13 -1.92
CA SER A 221 16.12 -14.61 -2.54
C SER A 221 16.38 -13.33 -3.32
N GLY A 222 17.22 -12.43 -2.80
CA GLY A 222 17.67 -11.23 -3.52
C GLY A 222 18.43 -11.57 -4.79
N GLU A 223 19.42 -12.47 -4.72
CA GLU A 223 20.19 -12.94 -5.89
C GLU A 223 19.29 -13.61 -6.96
N ALA A 224 18.32 -14.41 -6.52
CA ALA A 224 17.37 -15.03 -7.44
C ALA A 224 16.48 -14.00 -8.13
N ALA A 225 15.97 -13.01 -7.39
CA ALA A 225 15.17 -11.93 -7.94
C ALA A 225 15.98 -11.09 -8.95
N GLU A 226 17.23 -10.75 -8.62
CA GLU A 226 18.14 -10.05 -9.53
C GLU A 226 18.36 -10.83 -10.83
N LYS A 227 18.64 -12.13 -10.72
CA LYS A 227 18.79 -13.01 -11.88
C LYS A 227 17.54 -13.00 -12.75
N TYR A 228 16.35 -13.18 -12.17
CA TYR A 228 15.09 -13.19 -12.91
C TYR A 228 14.79 -11.86 -13.60
N LEU A 229 15.04 -10.72 -12.94
CA LEU A 229 14.85 -9.40 -13.53
C LEU A 229 15.77 -9.18 -14.72
N LYS A 230 17.06 -9.56 -14.64
CA LYS A 230 18.03 -9.49 -15.74
C LYS A 230 17.60 -10.36 -16.92
N GLU A 231 17.18 -11.60 -16.67
CA GLU A 231 16.65 -12.50 -17.70
C GLU A 231 15.42 -11.93 -18.42
N MET A 232 14.63 -11.09 -17.72
CA MET A 232 13.47 -10.41 -18.28
C MET A 232 13.82 -9.09 -18.98
N GLY A 233 15.10 -8.70 -19.04
CA GLY A 233 15.58 -7.51 -19.71
C GLY A 233 15.40 -6.22 -18.88
N VAL A 234 15.27 -6.31 -17.59
CA VAL A 234 15.27 -5.15 -16.67
C VAL A 234 16.70 -4.71 -16.42
N VAL A 235 16.99 -3.42 -16.59
CA VAL A 235 18.27 -2.80 -16.27
C VAL A 235 18.33 -2.46 -14.80
N LEU A 236 19.24 -3.08 -14.05
CA LEU A 236 19.41 -2.87 -12.62
C LEU A 236 20.56 -1.86 -12.36
N LEU A 237 20.24 -0.76 -11.68
CA LEU A 237 21.20 0.25 -11.23
C LEU A 237 21.28 0.18 -9.71
N LYS A 238 22.22 -0.61 -9.20
CA LYS A 238 22.48 -0.80 -7.77
C LYS A 238 23.52 0.21 -7.26
N ASN A 239 23.59 0.40 -5.92
CA ASN A 239 24.44 1.40 -5.27
C ASN A 239 24.23 2.82 -5.85
N THR A 240 23.00 3.10 -6.28
CA THR A 240 22.65 4.31 -7.02
C THR A 240 21.44 4.97 -6.38
N PHE A 241 21.59 6.21 -5.96
CA PHE A 241 20.50 7.03 -5.45
C PHE A 241 20.02 8.00 -6.53
N VAL A 242 18.73 8.32 -6.50
CA VAL A 242 18.16 9.39 -7.28
C VAL A 242 18.27 10.69 -6.48
N LYS A 243 18.93 11.71 -7.05
CA LYS A 243 19.05 13.04 -6.44
C LYS A 243 17.87 13.92 -6.74
N ASP A 244 17.39 13.88 -7.99
CA ASP A 244 16.32 14.77 -8.44
C ASP A 244 15.57 14.19 -9.65
N TYR A 245 14.34 14.68 -9.85
CA TYR A 245 13.54 14.42 -11.05
C TYR A 245 12.62 15.60 -11.34
N ASP A 246 12.77 16.18 -12.52
CA ASP A 246 12.03 17.38 -12.94
C ASP A 246 10.79 17.10 -13.80
N GLY A 247 10.51 15.84 -14.09
CA GLY A 247 9.43 15.36 -14.97
C GLY A 247 9.94 14.86 -16.33
N GLU A 248 11.22 15.14 -16.65
CA GLU A 248 11.86 14.69 -17.88
C GLU A 248 13.23 14.06 -17.62
N ASN A 249 14.01 14.65 -16.72
CA ASN A 249 15.39 14.28 -16.43
C ASN A 249 15.52 13.75 -15.01
N LEU A 250 15.93 12.51 -14.89
CA LEU A 250 16.25 11.84 -13.63
C LEU A 250 17.73 11.94 -13.37
N THR A 251 18.14 12.66 -12.34
CA THR A 251 19.56 12.84 -11.95
C THR A 251 19.94 11.81 -10.89
N LEU A 252 20.97 11.02 -11.19
CA LEU A 252 21.52 10.00 -10.30
C LEU A 252 22.63 10.54 -9.39
N SER A 253 22.98 9.75 -8.36
CA SER A 253 24.09 10.08 -7.45
C SER A 253 25.46 10.13 -8.13
N SER A 254 25.63 9.41 -9.23
CA SER A 254 26.83 9.44 -10.09
C SER A 254 27.01 10.76 -10.86
N GLY A 255 25.96 11.59 -10.95
CA GLY A 255 25.90 12.75 -11.84
C GLY A 255 25.32 12.44 -13.22
N GLU A 256 25.11 11.17 -13.55
CA GLU A 256 24.43 10.77 -14.78
C GLU A 256 22.99 11.23 -14.79
N THR A 257 22.49 11.61 -15.97
CA THR A 257 21.10 12.00 -16.18
C THR A 257 20.43 11.04 -17.16
N ILE A 258 19.28 10.48 -16.72
CA ILE A 258 18.44 9.62 -17.54
C ILE A 258 17.18 10.38 -17.97
N LYS A 259 16.98 10.54 -19.28
CA LYS A 259 15.72 11.07 -19.81
C LYS A 259 14.61 10.02 -19.63
N SER A 260 13.59 10.31 -18.85
CA SER A 260 12.49 9.39 -18.56
C SER A 260 11.19 10.15 -18.37
N ALA A 261 10.17 9.83 -19.16
CA ALA A 261 8.83 10.40 -18.99
C ALA A 261 8.02 9.73 -17.87
N THR A 262 8.50 8.57 -17.40
CA THR A 262 7.80 7.79 -16.37
C THR A 262 8.77 7.38 -15.28
N VAL A 263 8.61 7.96 -14.10
CA VAL A 263 9.33 7.58 -12.89
C VAL A 263 8.34 7.14 -11.83
N ILE A 264 8.44 5.88 -11.37
CA ILE A 264 7.62 5.33 -10.29
C ILE A 264 8.47 5.22 -9.04
N TRP A 265 8.05 5.94 -7.97
CA TRP A 265 8.79 6.03 -6.73
C TRP A 265 8.30 5.02 -5.70
N ALA A 266 9.09 3.99 -5.45
CA ALA A 266 8.87 2.93 -4.48
C ALA A 266 9.97 2.84 -3.41
N ALA A 267 10.80 3.90 -3.24
CA ALA A 267 12.03 3.91 -2.43
C ALA A 267 11.82 4.13 -0.93
N GLY A 268 10.64 3.88 -0.41
CA GLY A 268 10.40 3.94 1.02
C GLY A 268 9.11 4.62 1.43
N VAL A 269 8.83 4.53 2.71
CA VAL A 269 7.60 5.04 3.30
C VAL A 269 7.89 5.87 4.55
N THR A 270 6.97 6.76 4.89
CA THR A 270 7.01 7.57 6.13
C THR A 270 5.59 7.65 6.71
N GLY A 271 5.49 7.81 8.02
CA GLY A 271 4.20 8.06 8.68
C GLY A 271 3.55 9.35 8.18
N ARG A 272 2.29 9.53 8.49
CA ARG A 272 1.58 10.79 8.24
C ARG A 272 1.78 11.70 9.45
N LYS A 273 2.07 12.98 9.20
CA LYS A 273 2.10 13.97 10.28
C LYS A 273 0.73 13.98 10.96
N THR A 274 0.72 13.89 12.28
CA THR A 274 -0.49 13.89 13.11
C THR A 274 -0.46 15.13 13.99
N GLU A 275 -1.24 16.14 13.63
CA GLU A 275 -1.36 17.37 14.42
C GLU A 275 -2.04 17.04 15.75
N GLY A 276 -1.60 17.70 16.84
CA GLY A 276 -2.13 17.53 18.19
C GLY A 276 -1.50 16.37 18.98
N ILE A 277 -0.59 15.60 18.37
CA ILE A 277 0.28 14.66 19.07
C ILE A 277 1.64 15.34 19.29
N PRO A 278 2.21 15.33 20.51
CA PRO A 278 3.49 15.98 20.83
C PRO A 278 4.65 15.46 19.97
N ALA A 279 5.56 16.35 19.61
CA ALA A 279 6.66 16.04 18.70
C ALA A 279 7.68 15.05 19.29
N ASP A 280 7.85 15.01 20.58
CA ASP A 280 8.75 14.12 21.33
C ASP A 280 8.33 12.65 21.28
N VAL A 281 7.04 12.38 21.03
CA VAL A 281 6.54 11.02 20.80
C VAL A 281 6.39 10.66 19.31
N ILE A 282 6.97 11.46 18.42
CA ILE A 282 6.99 11.21 16.98
C ILE A 282 8.44 11.00 16.51
N THR A 283 8.70 9.86 15.88
CA THR A 283 10.01 9.53 15.31
C THR A 283 10.34 10.39 14.06
N ARG A 284 11.62 10.38 13.62
CA ARG A 284 12.04 11.01 12.36
C ARG A 284 11.29 10.49 11.13
N GLY A 285 10.78 9.24 11.20
CA GLY A 285 9.92 8.64 10.16
C GLY A 285 8.45 9.03 10.27
N ASN A 286 8.09 10.03 11.07
CA ASN A 286 6.72 10.44 11.40
C ASN A 286 5.84 9.29 11.93
N ARG A 287 6.44 8.30 12.60
CA ARG A 287 5.72 7.24 13.30
C ARG A 287 5.52 7.63 14.75
N ILE A 288 4.41 7.24 15.34
CA ILE A 288 4.02 7.56 16.71
C ILE A 288 4.56 6.47 17.64
N VAL A 289 5.31 6.87 18.67
CA VAL A 289 5.87 5.97 19.68
C VAL A 289 4.74 5.39 20.53
N VAL A 290 4.70 4.08 20.63
CA VAL A 290 3.71 3.35 21.42
C VAL A 290 4.36 2.28 22.29
N ASP A 291 3.70 1.96 23.40
CA ASP A 291 4.06 0.82 24.24
C ASP A 291 3.67 -0.52 23.59
N ARG A 292 3.96 -1.64 24.26
CA ARG A 292 3.66 -2.99 23.77
C ARG A 292 2.17 -3.33 23.75
N GLN A 293 1.31 -2.45 24.26
CA GLN A 293 -0.15 -2.54 24.22
C GLN A 293 -0.74 -1.62 23.15
N SER A 294 0.12 -0.97 22.33
CA SER A 294 -0.22 0.00 21.29
C SER A 294 -0.73 1.34 21.82
N LYS A 295 -0.54 1.64 23.10
CA LYS A 295 -0.92 2.91 23.71
C LYS A 295 0.13 3.96 23.36
N VAL A 296 -0.30 5.15 22.95
CA VAL A 296 0.60 6.28 22.65
C VAL A 296 1.21 6.80 23.95
N GLN A 297 2.50 7.01 23.96
CA GLN A 297 3.22 7.49 25.12
C GLN A 297 2.64 8.84 25.61
N GLY A 298 2.35 8.94 26.90
CA GLY A 298 1.76 10.14 27.52
C GLY A 298 0.23 10.22 27.46
N PHE A 299 -0.48 9.21 26.91
CA PHE A 299 -1.94 9.19 26.83
C PHE A 299 -2.51 7.88 27.33
N ASP A 300 -3.68 7.94 27.98
CA ASP A 300 -4.37 6.74 28.49
C ASP A 300 -5.42 6.20 27.51
N ASN A 301 -5.91 7.01 26.61
CA ASN A 301 -7.04 6.70 25.72
C ASN A 301 -6.74 6.91 24.24
N ILE A 302 -5.47 7.18 23.87
CA ILE A 302 -5.02 7.29 22.48
C ILE A 302 -4.08 6.13 22.15
N PHE A 303 -4.37 5.44 21.06
CA PHE A 303 -3.62 4.28 20.59
C PHE A 303 -3.20 4.46 19.13
N ALA A 304 -2.09 3.83 18.73
CA ALA A 304 -1.70 3.77 17.33
C ALA A 304 -1.33 2.34 16.93
N VAL A 305 -1.74 1.92 15.72
CA VAL A 305 -1.53 0.56 15.20
C VAL A 305 -1.17 0.55 13.72
N GLY A 306 -0.43 -0.47 13.30
CA GLY A 306 0.05 -0.62 11.92
C GLY A 306 1.22 0.31 11.61
N ASP A 307 1.35 0.70 10.35
CA ASP A 307 2.55 1.39 9.86
C ASP A 307 2.82 2.73 10.54
N ILE A 308 1.80 3.39 11.08
CA ILE A 308 1.95 4.65 11.83
C ILE A 308 2.56 4.45 13.22
N ALA A 309 2.38 3.28 13.82
CA ALA A 309 2.87 2.98 15.17
C ALA A 309 4.36 2.62 15.15
N TYR A 310 5.14 3.19 16.04
CA TYR A 310 6.53 2.83 16.30
C TYR A 310 6.61 2.13 17.65
N MET A 311 6.73 0.81 17.61
CA MET A 311 6.78 -0.06 18.79
C MET A 311 8.12 -0.76 18.83
N GLU A 312 8.92 -0.49 19.85
CA GLU A 312 10.18 -1.17 20.10
C GLU A 312 9.96 -2.42 20.97
N THR A 313 10.74 -3.44 20.69
CA THR A 313 10.86 -4.64 21.53
C THR A 313 12.32 -5.10 21.51
N PRO A 314 12.77 -5.96 22.44
CA PRO A 314 14.15 -6.45 22.44
C PRO A 314 14.59 -7.07 21.09
N ASP A 315 13.68 -7.77 20.42
CA ASP A 315 13.96 -8.39 19.11
C ASP A 315 13.89 -7.37 17.95
N TYR A 316 13.27 -6.19 18.16
CA TYR A 316 13.06 -5.13 17.16
C TYR A 316 13.35 -3.76 17.75
N PRO A 317 14.63 -3.44 18.08
CA PRO A 317 15.00 -2.17 18.74
C PRO A 317 14.80 -0.93 17.85
N ASN A 318 14.66 -1.12 16.53
CA ASN A 318 14.36 -0.05 15.56
C ASN A 318 12.88 -0.03 15.17
N GLY A 319 12.00 -0.61 16.00
CA GLY A 319 10.58 -0.74 15.77
C GLY A 319 10.21 -1.88 14.81
N HIS A 320 9.00 -2.36 14.95
CA HIS A 320 8.48 -3.43 14.08
C HIS A 320 8.39 -2.99 12.61
N PRO A 321 8.54 -3.94 11.66
CA PRO A 321 8.44 -3.65 10.23
C PRO A 321 7.03 -3.19 9.85
N GLN A 322 6.94 -2.31 8.85
CA GLN A 322 5.69 -1.77 8.31
C GLN A 322 5.09 -2.75 7.30
N VAL A 323 4.51 -3.83 7.80
CA VAL A 323 3.93 -4.93 7.02
C VAL A 323 2.51 -5.26 7.48
N ALA A 324 1.69 -5.78 6.58
CA ALA A 324 0.29 -6.11 6.85
C ALA A 324 0.12 -7.09 8.04
N ASN A 325 1.03 -8.05 8.23
CA ASN A 325 0.99 -9.00 9.34
C ASN A 325 1.10 -8.31 10.70
N VAL A 326 2.01 -7.34 10.86
CA VAL A 326 2.13 -6.53 12.08
C VAL A 326 0.84 -5.74 12.31
N ALA A 327 0.37 -5.01 11.30
CA ALA A 327 -0.83 -4.18 11.36
C ALA A 327 -2.07 -4.97 11.79
N ILE A 328 -2.30 -6.15 11.20
CA ILE A 328 -3.43 -7.04 11.51
C ILE A 328 -3.36 -7.56 12.94
N ASN A 329 -2.18 -8.02 13.38
CA ASN A 329 -2.04 -8.66 14.68
C ASN A 329 -2.03 -7.64 15.83
N GLN A 330 -1.42 -6.45 15.66
CA GLN A 330 -1.56 -5.35 16.61
C GLN A 330 -3.03 -4.96 16.79
N ALA A 331 -3.78 -4.79 15.70
CA ALA A 331 -5.19 -4.43 15.74
C ALA A 331 -6.06 -5.49 16.45
N ARG A 332 -5.82 -6.77 16.20
CA ARG A 332 -6.53 -7.86 16.87
C ARG A 332 -6.24 -7.91 18.38
N LEU A 333 -4.99 -7.67 18.75
CA LEU A 333 -4.60 -7.61 20.16
C LEU A 333 -5.24 -6.41 20.84
N LEU A 334 -5.15 -5.21 20.23
CA LEU A 334 -5.73 -3.99 20.79
C LEU A 334 -7.24 -4.14 21.01
N ALA A 335 -7.97 -4.74 20.07
CA ALA A 335 -9.42 -4.98 20.25
C ALA A 335 -9.72 -5.85 21.48
N ARG A 336 -8.89 -6.86 21.76
CA ARG A 336 -9.00 -7.70 22.97
C ARG A 336 -8.61 -6.92 24.22
N ASN A 337 -7.52 -6.16 24.16
CA ASN A 337 -7.03 -5.37 25.29
C ASN A 337 -8.03 -4.28 25.71
N LEU A 338 -8.64 -3.56 24.77
CA LEU A 338 -9.68 -2.58 25.05
C LEU A 338 -10.87 -3.20 25.79
N LYS A 339 -11.29 -4.41 25.41
CA LYS A 339 -12.33 -5.14 26.13
C LYS A 339 -11.87 -5.55 27.54
N SER A 340 -10.64 -6.02 27.68
CA SER A 340 -10.05 -6.38 28.97
C SER A 340 -9.97 -5.19 29.92
N LEU A 341 -9.56 -4.02 29.42
CA LEU A 341 -9.52 -2.77 30.20
C LEU A 341 -10.89 -2.41 30.79
N LEU A 342 -11.95 -2.48 29.99
CA LEU A 342 -13.31 -2.23 30.48
C LEU A 342 -13.80 -3.25 31.51
N GLN A 343 -13.28 -4.46 31.46
CA GLN A 343 -13.59 -5.53 32.40
C GLN A 343 -12.63 -5.59 33.60
N GLN A 344 -11.71 -4.63 33.71
CA GLN A 344 -10.66 -4.60 34.75
C GLN A 344 -9.80 -5.89 34.76
N LYS A 345 -9.59 -6.48 33.58
CA LYS A 345 -8.77 -7.69 33.39
C LYS A 345 -7.38 -7.32 32.90
N PRO A 346 -6.39 -8.19 33.14
CA PRO A 346 -5.06 -7.99 32.60
C PRO A 346 -5.06 -7.86 31.08
N VAL A 347 -4.24 -6.93 30.57
CA VAL A 347 -3.99 -6.70 29.15
C VAL A 347 -2.71 -7.42 28.73
N ALA A 348 -2.62 -7.82 27.47
CA ALA A 348 -1.49 -8.55 26.94
C ALA A 348 -0.59 -7.66 26.11
N ASP A 349 0.71 -7.92 26.19
CA ASP A 349 1.72 -7.28 25.38
C ASP A 349 1.76 -7.88 23.97
N TYR A 350 2.03 -7.03 22.98
CA TYR A 350 2.27 -7.47 21.61
C TYR A 350 3.59 -8.22 21.51
N LYS A 351 3.52 -9.40 20.90
CA LYS A 351 4.68 -10.20 20.48
C LYS A 351 4.59 -10.43 18.99
N TYR A 352 5.55 -9.91 18.27
CA TYR A 352 5.62 -10.13 16.83
C TYR A 352 6.04 -11.56 16.52
N LYS A 353 5.31 -12.19 15.61
CA LYS A 353 5.69 -13.49 15.04
C LYS A 353 5.89 -13.26 13.54
N ASP A 354 7.13 -13.36 13.12
CA ASP A 354 7.44 -13.31 11.69
C ASP A 354 6.81 -14.52 10.99
N ARG A 355 6.12 -14.28 9.91
CA ARG A 355 5.49 -15.32 9.08
C ARG A 355 6.21 -15.51 7.76
N GLY A 356 7.32 -14.82 7.58
CA GLY A 356 8.10 -14.78 6.35
C GLY A 356 7.67 -13.69 5.39
N SER A 357 8.42 -13.62 4.31
CA SER A 357 8.26 -12.65 3.23
C SER A 357 8.25 -13.35 1.88
N MET A 358 7.57 -12.76 0.90
CA MET A 358 7.54 -13.28 -0.47
C MET A 358 7.40 -12.14 -1.46
N ALA A 359 7.94 -12.34 -2.66
CA ALA A 359 7.78 -11.41 -3.78
C ALA A 359 7.70 -12.20 -5.10
N THR A 360 6.81 -11.77 -6.00
CA THR A 360 6.80 -12.29 -7.37
C THR A 360 7.63 -11.41 -8.28
N ILE A 361 8.31 -12.01 -9.24
CA ILE A 361 9.14 -11.30 -10.22
C ILE A 361 8.52 -11.39 -11.62
N GLY A 362 7.46 -12.15 -11.74
CA GLY A 362 6.77 -12.40 -12.98
C GLY A 362 6.20 -13.81 -13.00
N ARG A 363 5.67 -14.23 -14.15
CA ARG A 363 5.05 -15.55 -14.31
C ARG A 363 6.07 -16.67 -14.02
N ASN A 364 5.66 -17.62 -13.16
CA ASN A 364 6.48 -18.75 -12.75
C ASN A 364 7.77 -18.38 -11.99
N LYS A 365 7.94 -17.12 -11.61
CA LYS A 365 9.13 -16.61 -10.95
C LYS A 365 8.74 -15.85 -9.68
N ALA A 366 9.02 -16.42 -8.53
CA ALA A 366 8.85 -15.78 -7.22
C ALA A 366 9.94 -16.26 -6.27
N VAL A 367 10.06 -15.58 -5.15
CA VAL A 367 10.91 -15.95 -4.03
C VAL A 367 10.06 -15.94 -2.75
N VAL A 368 10.32 -16.91 -1.89
CA VAL A 368 9.61 -17.10 -0.61
C VAL A 368 10.62 -17.41 0.47
N ASP A 369 10.63 -16.60 1.51
CA ASP A 369 11.39 -16.79 2.74
C ASP A 369 10.41 -17.02 3.89
N LEU A 370 10.20 -18.26 4.29
CA LEU A 370 9.49 -18.64 5.51
C LEU A 370 10.48 -18.84 6.65
N PRO A 371 10.05 -18.75 7.93
CA PRO A 371 10.93 -18.93 9.08
C PRO A 371 11.69 -20.26 9.09
N PHE A 372 11.12 -21.30 8.46
CA PHE A 372 11.63 -22.66 8.46
C PHE A 372 12.13 -23.17 7.11
N MET A 373 11.85 -22.45 6.00
CA MET A 373 12.29 -22.85 4.67
C MET A 373 12.32 -21.68 3.70
N LYS A 374 13.19 -21.75 2.70
CA LYS A 374 13.33 -20.77 1.62
C LYS A 374 13.29 -21.50 0.28
N PHE A 375 12.53 -20.98 -0.67
CA PHE A 375 12.42 -21.56 -2.00
C PHE A 375 12.05 -20.51 -3.04
N LYS A 376 12.26 -20.83 -4.33
CA LYS A 376 12.10 -19.91 -5.46
C LYS A 376 11.54 -20.63 -6.69
N GLY A 377 11.16 -19.84 -7.70
CA GLY A 377 10.67 -20.33 -8.99
C GLY A 377 9.18 -20.62 -8.98
N TYR A 378 8.78 -21.64 -9.72
CA TYR A 378 7.38 -21.98 -9.99
C TYR A 378 6.58 -22.28 -8.72
N LEU A 379 7.10 -23.12 -7.82
CA LEU A 379 6.41 -23.45 -6.57
C LEU A 379 6.23 -22.22 -5.68
N ALA A 380 7.25 -21.35 -5.58
CA ALA A 380 7.17 -20.10 -4.86
C ALA A 380 6.07 -19.19 -5.44
N TRP A 381 5.95 -19.16 -6.76
CA TRP A 381 4.92 -18.39 -7.46
C TRP A 381 3.51 -18.92 -7.19
N LEU A 382 3.29 -20.25 -7.18
CA LEU A 382 2.00 -20.84 -6.81
C LEU A 382 1.63 -20.53 -5.36
N VAL A 383 2.57 -20.64 -4.43
CA VAL A 383 2.34 -20.33 -3.01
C VAL A 383 2.01 -18.84 -2.84
N TRP A 384 2.73 -17.97 -3.54
CA TRP A 384 2.44 -16.53 -3.54
C TRP A 384 1.01 -16.24 -4.03
N MET A 385 0.62 -16.84 -5.18
CA MET A 385 -0.72 -16.66 -5.74
C MET A 385 -1.81 -17.17 -4.79
N PHE A 386 -1.66 -18.37 -4.28
CA PHE A 386 -2.62 -18.97 -3.36
C PHE A 386 -2.80 -18.13 -2.10
N LEU A 387 -1.70 -17.71 -1.45
CA LEU A 387 -1.76 -16.92 -0.24
C LEU A 387 -2.46 -15.57 -0.49
N HIS A 388 -2.07 -14.84 -1.54
CA HIS A 388 -2.65 -13.54 -1.86
C HIS A 388 -4.14 -13.66 -2.20
N LEU A 389 -4.54 -14.71 -2.90
CA LEU A 389 -5.94 -14.99 -3.20
C LEU A 389 -6.75 -15.23 -1.91
N MET A 390 -6.20 -16.01 -0.97
CA MET A 390 -6.88 -16.29 0.31
C MET A 390 -7.01 -15.05 1.21
N LEU A 391 -6.13 -14.08 1.08
CA LEU A 391 -6.18 -12.83 1.84
C LEU A 391 -7.23 -11.82 1.30
N ILE A 392 -7.78 -12.02 0.12
CA ILE A 392 -8.86 -11.20 -0.44
C ILE A 392 -10.14 -11.36 0.39
N LEU A 393 -10.78 -10.24 0.74
CA LEU A 393 -11.91 -10.21 1.68
C LEU A 393 -13.19 -10.88 1.18
N SER A 394 -13.45 -10.84 -0.12
CA SER A 394 -14.70 -11.29 -0.73
C SER A 394 -14.50 -12.55 -1.57
N VAL A 395 -15.37 -13.56 -1.40
CA VAL A 395 -15.36 -14.77 -2.23
C VAL A 395 -15.55 -14.42 -3.71
N ARG A 396 -16.48 -13.50 -4.02
CA ARG A 396 -16.69 -13.02 -5.39
C ARG A 396 -15.38 -12.47 -5.99
N ASN A 397 -14.68 -11.62 -5.25
CA ASN A 397 -13.45 -11.00 -5.76
C ASN A 397 -12.30 -12.03 -5.89
N ARG A 398 -12.24 -13.03 -5.00
CA ARG A 398 -11.32 -14.18 -5.17
C ARG A 398 -11.53 -14.89 -6.50
N LEU A 399 -12.79 -15.18 -6.82
CA LEU A 399 -13.14 -15.84 -8.09
C LEU A 399 -12.77 -14.98 -9.29
N VAL A 400 -13.10 -13.68 -9.27
CA VAL A 400 -12.77 -12.75 -10.36
C VAL A 400 -11.26 -12.66 -10.56
N ILE A 401 -10.49 -12.49 -9.47
CA ILE A 401 -9.02 -12.43 -9.55
C ILE A 401 -8.44 -13.76 -10.07
N PHE A 402 -8.94 -14.89 -9.58
CA PHE A 402 -8.51 -16.21 -10.03
C PHE A 402 -8.76 -16.40 -11.53
N ILE A 403 -9.96 -16.03 -12.02
CA ILE A 403 -10.31 -16.12 -13.44
C ILE A 403 -9.39 -15.20 -14.28
N ASN A 404 -9.16 -13.96 -13.83
CA ASN A 404 -8.26 -13.03 -14.52
C ASN A 404 -6.83 -13.57 -14.58
N TRP A 405 -6.33 -14.16 -13.50
CA TRP A 405 -5.01 -14.77 -13.47
C TRP A 405 -4.91 -16.00 -14.38
N ALA A 406 -5.93 -16.88 -14.36
CA ALA A 406 -5.98 -18.06 -15.23
C ALA A 406 -6.05 -17.64 -16.71
N TRP A 407 -6.88 -16.66 -17.03
CA TRP A 407 -6.99 -16.11 -18.39
C TRP A 407 -5.66 -15.52 -18.87
N LEU A 408 -5.06 -14.64 -18.06
CA LEU A 408 -3.75 -14.04 -18.37
C LEU A 408 -2.65 -15.11 -18.52
N TYR A 409 -2.70 -16.15 -17.69
CA TYR A 409 -1.73 -17.26 -17.76
C TYR A 409 -1.80 -18.01 -19.09
N VAL A 410 -3.00 -18.32 -19.55
CA VAL A 410 -3.21 -19.10 -20.78
C VAL A 410 -3.04 -18.24 -22.04
N THR A 411 -3.71 -17.08 -22.08
CA THR A 411 -3.80 -16.26 -23.32
C THR A 411 -2.65 -15.28 -23.48
N LYS A 412 -1.90 -14.99 -22.39
CA LYS A 412 -0.90 -13.93 -22.36
C LYS A 412 -1.46 -12.58 -22.84
N ASN A 413 -2.73 -12.32 -22.49
CA ASN A 413 -3.46 -11.13 -22.87
C ASN A 413 -4.39 -10.66 -21.75
N THR A 414 -4.65 -9.35 -21.70
CA THR A 414 -5.62 -8.76 -20.80
C THR A 414 -6.46 -7.73 -21.52
N SER A 415 -7.77 -7.72 -21.27
CA SER A 415 -8.72 -6.73 -21.81
C SER A 415 -8.77 -5.43 -21.02
N LEU A 416 -8.00 -5.32 -19.93
CA LEU A 416 -8.09 -4.20 -18.97
C LEU A 416 -7.22 -2.98 -19.35
N ARG A 417 -6.72 -2.92 -20.58
CA ARG A 417 -5.92 -1.80 -21.11
C ARG A 417 -6.81 -0.63 -21.55
N LEU A 418 -7.62 -0.13 -20.64
CA LEU A 418 -8.51 0.99 -20.87
C LEU A 418 -7.89 2.27 -20.29
N ILE A 419 -7.86 3.33 -21.08
CA ILE A 419 -7.48 4.67 -20.64
C ILE A 419 -8.72 5.32 -20.03
N LEU A 420 -8.80 5.30 -18.69
CA LEU A 420 -9.89 5.91 -17.94
C LEU A 420 -9.44 7.29 -17.45
N THR A 421 -9.54 8.29 -18.30
CA THR A 421 -9.27 9.69 -17.92
C THR A 421 -10.49 10.27 -17.21
N SER A 422 -10.27 11.15 -16.21
CA SER A 422 -11.31 12.07 -15.80
C SER A 422 -11.57 12.99 -17.00
N GLY A 423 -12.69 12.80 -17.68
CA GLY A 423 -13.11 13.74 -18.72
C GLY A 423 -13.08 15.14 -18.13
N LYS A 424 -12.37 16.09 -18.73
CA LYS A 424 -12.75 17.49 -18.57
C LYS A 424 -14.24 17.50 -18.86
N ARG A 425 -15.07 18.03 -17.96
CA ARG A 425 -16.46 18.32 -18.30
C ARG A 425 -16.39 18.99 -19.65
N PHE A 426 -16.93 18.35 -20.68
CA PHE A 426 -17.17 19.02 -21.95
C PHE A 426 -18.22 20.08 -21.58
N HIS A 427 -17.76 21.29 -21.24
CA HIS A 427 -18.58 22.45 -21.43
C HIS A 427 -18.65 22.57 -22.95
N ASP A 428 -19.75 22.12 -23.51
CA ASP A 428 -20.15 22.50 -24.84
C ASP A 428 -20.17 24.04 -24.85
N ASN A 429 -19.13 24.62 -25.39
CA ASN A 429 -19.18 26.01 -25.83
C ASN A 429 -20.11 26.01 -27.04
N GLN A 430 -21.40 26.26 -26.79
CA GLN A 430 -22.27 26.89 -27.79
C GLN A 430 -22.00 28.37 -27.84
#